data_9e586a9951d2c4569eccc8df9b93f257
#
_entry.id   9e586a9951d2c4569eccc8df9b93f257
#
_cell.length_a   1.000
_cell.length_b   1.000
_cell.length_c   1.000
_cell.angle_alpha   90.00
_cell.angle_beta   90.00
_cell.angle_gamma   90.00
#
_symmetry.space_group_name_H-M   'P 1'
#
loop_
_entity.id
_entity.type
_entity.pdbx_description
1 polymer ?
#
loop_
_entity_poly.entity_id
_entity_poly.type
_entity_poly.pdbx_seq_one_letter_code
_entity_poly.pdbx_strand_id
1 'polypeptide(L)'
;MKTAGIDIGTTTISGVVLEKEENGQAKILEAKTVENGCFIETGNEWERIQYAKEIVERAVNLLDYFLEKYPHVERIGLTGQMHGIVYVDKEGNCVSPLYTWQDARGSICDGGQIPLTEEIRERCQIHAASGYGLVTHIYNIRHNLVPDSALSFCTIMDYFGMYLTGRKKPLVHVSNAAGFGFFDSHKMCFEKEKLAEMGVDVNWLPDVCTGIEKLGTYRGRTVTTAIGDNQASFLGAAGDEENILLVNMGTGGQISVLSSQYFSGDGIEARPFLNRKYLLAGASLCGGKAYALLEQFFRKIVKEATGQEQPLYKVMEKMARTGRDQNSERTESRKIKVETTFDGTRVEPEKSGSITQMCSENFTPEDFCYGVLKGMSTELYQM
;
A
#
# COMPACT_ATOMS: atom_id res chain seq x y z
N MET A 1 -0.17 26.15 13.66
CA MET A 1 -0.85 25.86 12.37
C MET A 1 -1.62 24.55 12.51
N LYS A 2 -2.92 24.55 12.17
CA LYS A 2 -3.73 23.32 12.21
C LYS A 2 -3.98 22.80 10.81
N THR A 3 -3.92 21.48 10.66
CA THR A 3 -4.14 20.77 9.38
C THR A 3 -5.08 19.60 9.57
N ALA A 4 -5.90 19.31 8.59
CA ALA A 4 -6.70 18.08 8.52
C ALA A 4 -6.11 17.15 7.46
N GLY A 5 -6.11 15.85 7.73
CA GLY A 5 -5.76 14.80 6.78
C GLY A 5 -6.91 13.84 6.58
N ILE A 6 -7.17 13.42 5.36
CA ILE A 6 -8.15 12.39 5.01
C ILE A 6 -7.44 11.27 4.25
N ASP A 7 -7.63 10.06 4.74
CA ASP A 7 -7.16 8.80 4.14
C ASP A 7 -8.38 8.00 3.66
N ILE A 8 -8.49 7.81 2.34
CA ILE A 8 -9.57 7.03 1.71
C ILE A 8 -9.06 5.62 1.43
N GLY A 9 -9.10 4.76 2.45
CA GLY A 9 -8.73 3.35 2.32
C GLY A 9 -9.84 2.49 1.72
N THR A 10 -9.53 1.24 1.40
CA THR A 10 -10.46 0.30 0.76
C THR A 10 -11.62 -0.09 1.66
N THR A 11 -11.37 -0.30 2.95
CA THR A 11 -12.35 -0.76 3.94
C THR A 11 -12.79 0.34 4.91
N THR A 12 -11.96 1.36 5.10
CA THR A 12 -12.20 2.46 6.03
C THR A 12 -11.80 3.79 5.42
N ILE A 13 -12.44 4.85 5.87
CA ILE A 13 -12.04 6.23 5.63
C ILE A 13 -11.62 6.80 6.98
N SER A 14 -10.37 7.25 7.08
CA SER A 14 -9.82 7.81 8.30
C SER A 14 -9.52 9.29 8.13
N GLY A 15 -9.68 10.05 9.21
CA GLY A 15 -9.33 11.45 9.23
C GLY A 15 -8.58 11.80 10.52
N VAL A 16 -7.72 12.80 10.42
CA VAL A 16 -6.93 13.30 11.54
C VAL A 16 -6.87 14.82 11.51
N VAL A 17 -6.89 15.45 12.68
CA VAL A 17 -6.55 16.87 12.84
C VAL A 17 -5.27 16.96 13.64
N LEU A 18 -4.29 17.66 13.06
CA LEU A 18 -2.98 17.89 13.64
C LEU A 18 -2.78 19.37 13.96
N GLU A 19 -2.08 19.66 15.05
CA GLU A 19 -1.56 20.98 15.37
C GLU A 19 -0.04 20.94 15.38
N LYS A 20 0.57 21.77 14.54
CA LYS A 20 2.03 21.98 14.58
C LYS A 20 2.32 23.06 15.60
N GLU A 21 3.05 22.68 16.67
CA GLU A 21 3.50 23.57 17.73
C GLU A 21 4.70 24.44 17.29
N GLU A 22 5.03 25.47 18.04
CA GLU A 22 6.16 26.39 17.73
C GLU A 22 7.51 25.66 17.79
N ASN A 23 7.64 24.62 18.61
CA ASN A 23 8.82 23.76 18.70
C ASN A 23 9.01 22.82 17.50
N GLY A 24 8.08 22.84 16.53
CA GLY A 24 8.09 21.99 15.34
C GLY A 24 7.42 20.63 15.53
N GLN A 25 7.03 20.24 16.75
CA GLN A 25 6.34 18.98 17.01
C GLN A 25 4.89 19.04 16.49
N ALA A 26 4.40 17.90 16.03
CA ALA A 26 3.02 17.74 15.63
C ALA A 26 2.24 16.99 16.72
N LYS A 27 1.10 17.58 17.13
CA LYS A 27 0.18 16.98 18.10
C LYS A 27 -1.09 16.56 17.39
N ILE A 28 -1.51 15.32 17.58
CA ILE A 28 -2.83 14.84 17.14
C ILE A 28 -3.88 15.43 18.08
N LEU A 29 -4.78 16.23 17.54
CA LEU A 29 -5.92 16.76 18.29
C LEU A 29 -7.09 15.79 18.28
N GLU A 30 -7.34 15.14 17.15
CA GLU A 30 -8.37 14.11 17.00
C GLU A 30 -8.03 13.21 15.81
N ALA A 31 -8.39 11.93 15.94
CA ALA A 31 -8.43 10.97 14.86
C ALA A 31 -9.78 10.25 14.88
N LYS A 32 -10.37 10.03 13.72
CA LYS A 32 -11.66 9.35 13.57
C LYS A 32 -11.65 8.49 12.31
N THR A 33 -12.19 7.28 12.43
CA THR A 33 -12.33 6.33 11.32
C THR A 33 -13.80 5.97 11.16
N VAL A 34 -14.25 5.87 9.93
CA VAL A 34 -15.57 5.38 9.53
C VAL A 34 -15.39 4.23 8.52
N GLU A 35 -16.37 3.35 8.47
CA GLU A 35 -16.37 2.28 7.46
C GLU A 35 -16.54 2.87 6.05
N ASN A 36 -15.78 2.36 5.10
CA ASN A 36 -15.97 2.68 3.68
C ASN A 36 -17.17 1.91 3.12
N GLY A 37 -17.19 0.56 3.21
CA GLY A 37 -18.34 -0.31 2.95
C GLY A 37 -19.07 -0.10 1.62
N CYS A 38 -18.43 0.57 0.65
CA CYS A 38 -19.06 0.98 -0.61
C CYS A 38 -18.81 -0.01 -1.76
N PHE A 39 -18.60 -1.30 -1.47
CA PHE A 39 -18.42 -2.31 -2.50
C PHE A 39 -19.72 -2.54 -3.28
N ILE A 40 -19.57 -2.71 -4.60
CA ILE A 40 -20.64 -3.11 -5.51
C ILE A 40 -20.59 -4.64 -5.63
N GLU A 41 -21.66 -5.31 -5.28
CA GLU A 41 -21.80 -6.74 -5.53
C GLU A 41 -22.00 -6.97 -7.04
N THR A 42 -21.15 -7.79 -7.62
CA THR A 42 -21.20 -8.18 -9.04
C THR A 42 -21.28 -9.71 -9.14
N GLY A 43 -21.69 -10.20 -10.30
CA GLY A 43 -21.69 -11.64 -10.57
C GLY A 43 -20.31 -12.24 -10.84
N ASN A 44 -19.26 -11.41 -10.87
CA ASN A 44 -17.89 -11.81 -11.20
C ASN A 44 -17.01 -11.80 -9.96
N GLU A 45 -16.45 -12.94 -9.58
CA GLU A 45 -15.57 -13.05 -8.41
C GLU A 45 -14.26 -12.23 -8.53
N TRP A 46 -13.82 -11.99 -9.75
CA TRP A 46 -12.62 -11.21 -10.04
C TRP A 46 -12.86 -9.69 -10.00
N GLU A 47 -14.11 -9.24 -10.06
CA GLU A 47 -14.45 -7.82 -10.09
C GLU A 47 -14.52 -7.25 -8.68
N ARG A 48 -13.75 -6.21 -8.44
CA ARG A 48 -13.69 -5.52 -7.14
C ARG A 48 -13.83 -4.02 -7.35
N ILE A 49 -15.08 -3.58 -7.38
CA ILE A 49 -15.46 -2.18 -7.65
C ILE A 49 -16.24 -1.58 -6.48
N GLN A 50 -16.19 -0.26 -6.38
CA GLN A 50 -16.87 0.48 -5.30
C GLN A 50 -17.66 1.67 -5.85
N TYR A 51 -18.72 2.08 -5.14
CA TYR A 51 -19.50 3.29 -5.42
C TYR A 51 -18.67 4.55 -5.12
N ALA A 52 -18.00 5.12 -6.13
CA ALA A 52 -17.12 6.28 -5.97
C ALA A 52 -17.82 7.50 -5.35
N LYS A 53 -19.08 7.75 -5.71
CA LYS A 53 -19.87 8.86 -5.16
C LYS A 53 -20.14 8.71 -3.67
N GLU A 54 -20.49 7.51 -3.21
CA GLU A 54 -20.72 7.25 -1.79
C GLU A 54 -19.44 7.40 -0.96
N ILE A 55 -18.30 6.95 -1.51
CA ILE A 55 -16.99 7.14 -0.88
C ILE A 55 -16.73 8.63 -0.66
N VAL A 56 -16.94 9.44 -1.71
CA VAL A 56 -16.74 10.90 -1.64
C VAL A 56 -17.68 11.54 -0.63
N GLU A 57 -18.96 11.16 -0.60
CA GLU A 57 -19.93 11.68 0.38
C GLU A 57 -19.51 11.36 1.83
N ARG A 58 -19.06 10.14 2.10
CA ARG A 58 -18.55 9.76 3.42
C ARG A 58 -17.28 10.53 3.80
N ALA A 59 -16.36 10.71 2.85
CA ALA A 59 -15.14 11.48 3.06
C ALA A 59 -15.44 12.97 3.32
N VAL A 60 -16.40 13.57 2.59
CA VAL A 60 -16.88 14.94 2.83
C VAL A 60 -17.48 15.07 4.23
N ASN A 61 -18.38 14.14 4.60
CA ASN A 61 -19.02 14.19 5.92
C ASN A 61 -17.99 14.10 7.06
N LEU A 62 -16.95 13.27 6.93
CA LEU A 62 -15.88 13.18 7.90
C LEU A 62 -15.03 14.46 7.94
N LEU A 63 -14.68 15.01 6.77
CA LEU A 63 -13.93 16.25 6.67
C LEU A 63 -14.73 17.43 7.26
N ASP A 64 -16.00 17.56 6.91
CA ASP A 64 -16.88 18.64 7.40
C ASP A 64 -17.04 18.60 8.93
N TYR A 65 -17.19 17.39 9.51
CA TYR A 65 -17.16 17.22 10.95
C TYR A 65 -15.89 17.81 11.59
N PHE A 66 -14.72 17.58 11.01
CA PHE A 66 -13.48 18.16 11.51
C PHE A 66 -13.42 19.68 11.33
N LEU A 67 -13.85 20.20 10.17
CA LEU A 67 -13.79 21.63 9.89
C LEU A 67 -14.76 22.45 10.76
N GLU A 68 -15.91 21.87 11.13
CA GLU A 68 -16.86 22.49 12.08
C GLU A 68 -16.30 22.50 13.49
N LYS A 69 -15.71 21.39 13.94
CA LYS A 69 -15.14 21.28 15.29
C LYS A 69 -13.83 22.04 15.46
N TYR A 70 -13.03 22.15 14.38
CA TYR A 70 -11.75 22.83 14.35
C TYR A 70 -11.72 23.95 13.29
N PRO A 71 -12.38 25.09 13.52
CA PRO A 71 -12.54 26.15 12.51
C PRO A 71 -11.21 26.77 12.04
N HIS A 72 -10.14 26.62 12.82
CA HIS A 72 -8.81 27.16 12.52
C HIS A 72 -7.92 26.18 11.72
N VAL A 73 -8.47 25.13 11.15
CA VAL A 73 -7.75 24.30 10.15
C VAL A 73 -7.49 25.19 8.93
N GLU A 74 -6.26 25.19 8.46
CA GLU A 74 -5.78 26.01 7.34
C GLU A 74 -5.57 25.21 6.07
N ARG A 75 -5.17 23.91 6.20
CA ARG A 75 -4.82 23.04 5.10
C ARG A 75 -5.46 21.67 5.24
N ILE A 76 -5.74 21.05 4.10
CA ILE A 76 -6.30 19.71 3.96
C ILE A 76 -5.33 18.90 3.11
N GLY A 77 -4.77 17.85 3.71
CA GLY A 77 -3.94 16.83 3.04
C GLY A 77 -4.77 15.59 2.71
N LEU A 78 -4.45 14.95 1.60
CA LEU A 78 -5.20 13.79 1.07
C LEU A 78 -4.27 12.61 0.84
N THR A 79 -4.76 11.42 1.17
CA THR A 79 -4.14 10.14 0.85
C THR A 79 -5.21 9.06 0.71
N GLY A 80 -4.84 7.85 0.34
CA GLY A 80 -5.78 6.72 0.26
C GLY A 80 -5.27 5.58 -0.58
N GLN A 81 -6.19 4.65 -0.91
CA GLN A 81 -5.89 3.47 -1.69
C GLN A 81 -5.32 3.82 -3.07
N MET A 82 -4.16 3.27 -3.35
CA MET A 82 -3.43 3.47 -4.61
C MET A 82 -3.94 2.54 -5.72
N HIS A 83 -3.36 2.69 -6.89
CA HIS A 83 -3.49 1.84 -8.08
C HIS A 83 -4.84 1.93 -8.81
N GLY A 84 -5.96 1.86 -8.08
CA GLY A 84 -7.30 1.88 -8.67
C GLY A 84 -7.65 3.22 -9.33
N ILE A 85 -8.64 3.18 -10.26
CA ILE A 85 -9.05 4.37 -11.02
C ILE A 85 -10.56 4.62 -11.00
N VAL A 86 -10.90 5.89 -11.12
CA VAL A 86 -12.21 6.38 -11.53
C VAL A 86 -12.07 7.16 -12.84
N TYR A 87 -13.07 7.08 -13.72
CA TYR A 87 -13.13 7.91 -14.93
C TYR A 87 -13.81 9.25 -14.64
N VAL A 88 -13.30 10.30 -15.28
CA VAL A 88 -13.83 11.66 -15.16
C VAL A 88 -14.16 12.26 -16.51
N ASP A 89 -15.26 13.03 -16.57
CA ASP A 89 -15.71 13.75 -17.76
C ASP A 89 -15.02 15.12 -17.91
N LYS A 90 -15.41 15.88 -18.93
CA LYS A 90 -14.87 17.23 -19.21
C LYS A 90 -15.22 18.26 -18.16
N GLU A 91 -16.28 18.06 -17.39
CA GLU A 91 -16.70 18.91 -16.28
C GLU A 91 -15.98 18.54 -14.97
N GLY A 92 -15.25 17.42 -14.94
CA GLY A 92 -14.56 16.91 -13.75
C GLY A 92 -15.46 16.05 -12.87
N ASN A 93 -16.59 15.53 -13.38
CA ASN A 93 -17.45 14.62 -12.64
C ASN A 93 -16.98 13.17 -12.80
N CYS A 94 -17.13 12.36 -11.75
CA CYS A 94 -16.93 10.93 -11.83
C CYS A 94 -18.07 10.26 -12.61
N VAL A 95 -17.71 9.50 -13.64
CA VAL A 95 -18.65 8.83 -14.55
C VAL A 95 -18.55 7.31 -14.54
N SER A 96 -17.82 6.74 -13.56
CA SER A 96 -17.68 5.30 -13.39
C SER A 96 -17.74 4.89 -11.91
N PRO A 97 -17.84 3.59 -11.60
CA PRO A 97 -17.41 3.08 -10.31
C PRO A 97 -15.90 3.31 -10.11
N LEU A 98 -15.42 3.17 -8.88
CA LEU A 98 -14.01 2.99 -8.59
C LEU A 98 -13.64 1.53 -8.89
N TYR A 99 -12.74 1.32 -9.83
CA TYR A 99 -12.06 0.05 -10.04
C TYR A 99 -10.91 -0.02 -9.04
N THR A 100 -10.99 -0.91 -8.06
CA THR A 100 -10.01 -0.93 -6.96
C THR A 100 -8.72 -1.66 -7.35
N TRP A 101 -7.69 -1.53 -6.53
CA TRP A 101 -6.44 -2.27 -6.67
C TRP A 101 -6.59 -3.80 -6.54
N GLN A 102 -7.71 -4.26 -5.97
CA GLN A 102 -8.05 -5.68 -5.82
C GLN A 102 -8.75 -6.27 -7.05
N ASP A 103 -9.14 -5.42 -8.00
CA ASP A 103 -9.80 -5.86 -9.23
C ASP A 103 -8.84 -6.69 -10.09
N ALA A 104 -9.24 -7.90 -10.41
CA ALA A 104 -8.39 -8.88 -11.08
C ALA A 104 -8.68 -9.03 -12.59
N ARG A 105 -9.37 -8.06 -13.24
CA ARG A 105 -9.69 -8.11 -14.66
C ARG A 105 -8.49 -8.29 -15.58
N GLY A 106 -7.33 -7.73 -15.22
CA GLY A 106 -6.09 -7.89 -15.98
C GLY A 106 -5.49 -9.30 -15.93
N SER A 107 -5.94 -10.15 -15.01
CA SER A 107 -5.47 -11.55 -14.86
C SER A 107 -6.43 -12.58 -15.45
N ILE A 108 -7.54 -12.16 -16.07
CA ILE A 108 -8.52 -13.07 -16.66
C ILE A 108 -8.00 -13.60 -17.99
N CYS A 109 -8.17 -14.92 -18.19
CA CYS A 109 -8.01 -15.56 -19.49
C CYS A 109 -9.34 -15.44 -20.27
N ASP A 110 -9.43 -14.54 -21.23
CA ASP A 110 -10.63 -14.34 -22.03
C ASP A 110 -10.51 -15.06 -23.37
N GLY A 111 -11.47 -15.96 -23.66
CA GLY A 111 -11.54 -16.67 -24.94
C GLY A 111 -10.30 -17.49 -25.30
N GLY A 112 -9.49 -17.93 -24.33
CA GLY A 112 -8.25 -18.70 -24.56
C GLY A 112 -7.01 -17.83 -24.85
N GLN A 113 -7.10 -16.53 -24.66
CA GLN A 113 -5.96 -15.61 -24.70
C GLN A 113 -5.19 -15.64 -23.38
N ILE A 114 -3.90 -15.29 -23.43
CA ILE A 114 -3.11 -15.08 -22.22
C ILE A 114 -3.65 -13.88 -21.43
N PRO A 115 -3.49 -13.86 -20.10
CA PRO A 115 -3.87 -12.70 -19.27
C PRO A 115 -3.24 -11.42 -19.77
N LEU A 116 -3.96 -10.30 -19.68
CA LEU A 116 -3.45 -9.00 -20.10
C LEU A 116 -2.14 -8.62 -19.40
N THR A 117 -2.00 -8.96 -18.11
CA THR A 117 -0.74 -8.75 -17.36
C THR A 117 0.43 -9.49 -17.96
N GLU A 118 0.20 -10.69 -18.50
CA GLU A 118 1.23 -11.50 -19.16
C GLU A 118 1.57 -10.92 -20.53
N GLU A 119 0.57 -10.54 -21.33
CA GLU A 119 0.76 -9.85 -22.62
C GLU A 119 1.60 -8.57 -22.44
N ILE A 120 1.29 -7.75 -21.43
CA ILE A 120 2.05 -6.53 -21.13
C ILE A 120 3.51 -6.87 -20.80
N ARG A 121 3.75 -7.91 -20.00
CA ARG A 121 5.10 -8.37 -19.67
C ARG A 121 5.87 -8.80 -20.92
N GLU A 122 5.25 -9.58 -21.81
CA GLU A 122 5.88 -10.09 -23.01
C GLU A 122 6.17 -9.00 -24.05
N ARG A 123 5.20 -8.12 -24.31
CA ARG A 123 5.30 -7.08 -25.34
C ARG A 123 6.08 -5.86 -24.89
N CYS A 124 5.84 -5.39 -23.68
CA CYS A 124 6.36 -4.12 -23.20
C CYS A 124 7.54 -4.27 -22.21
N GLN A 125 7.81 -5.50 -21.74
CA GLN A 125 8.81 -5.79 -20.70
C GLN A 125 8.56 -4.96 -19.43
N ILE A 126 7.28 -4.78 -19.07
CA ILE A 126 6.84 -4.07 -17.87
C ILE A 126 6.22 -5.11 -16.92
N HIS A 127 6.59 -5.03 -15.65
CA HIS A 127 5.88 -5.73 -14.59
C HIS A 127 4.57 -5.00 -14.29
N ALA A 128 3.44 -5.64 -14.53
CA ALA A 128 2.10 -5.10 -14.31
C ALA A 128 1.29 -6.02 -13.39
N ALA A 129 0.65 -5.46 -12.38
CA ALA A 129 -0.35 -6.16 -11.57
C ALA A 129 -1.76 -5.88 -12.11
N SER A 130 -2.68 -6.82 -11.95
CA SER A 130 -4.04 -6.74 -12.49
C SER A 130 -4.84 -5.52 -12.00
N GLY A 131 -4.62 -5.11 -10.75
CA GLY A 131 -5.26 -3.95 -10.14
C GLY A 131 -4.61 -2.60 -10.46
N TYR A 132 -3.59 -2.55 -11.32
CA TYR A 132 -3.00 -1.29 -11.76
C TYR A 132 -3.94 -0.55 -12.72
N GLY A 133 -4.09 0.76 -12.51
CA GLY A 133 -5.07 1.58 -13.22
C GLY A 133 -4.96 1.54 -14.74
N LEU A 134 -3.74 1.52 -15.29
CA LEU A 134 -3.53 1.42 -16.73
C LEU A 134 -3.79 0.01 -17.27
N VAL A 135 -3.60 -1.05 -16.48
CA VAL A 135 -4.05 -2.40 -16.83
C VAL A 135 -5.57 -2.45 -16.90
N THR A 136 -6.24 -1.90 -15.89
CA THR A 136 -7.70 -1.74 -15.88
C THR A 136 -8.20 -0.93 -17.08
N HIS A 137 -7.54 0.17 -17.41
CA HIS A 137 -7.93 1.03 -18.53
C HIS A 137 -7.75 0.33 -19.88
N ILE A 138 -6.65 -0.39 -20.11
CA ILE A 138 -6.44 -1.19 -21.34
C ILE A 138 -7.51 -2.26 -21.47
N TYR A 139 -7.82 -3.00 -20.40
CA TYR A 139 -8.90 -3.97 -20.40
C TYR A 139 -10.23 -3.33 -20.77
N ASN A 140 -10.57 -2.20 -20.11
CA ASN A 140 -11.82 -1.50 -20.35
C ASN A 140 -11.94 -0.97 -21.79
N ILE A 141 -10.87 -0.48 -22.42
CA ILE A 141 -10.86 -0.11 -23.85
C ILE A 141 -11.22 -1.32 -24.71
N ARG A 142 -10.58 -2.45 -24.49
CA ARG A 142 -10.78 -3.67 -25.32
C ARG A 142 -12.19 -4.24 -25.20
N HIS A 143 -12.83 -4.04 -24.06
CA HIS A 143 -14.18 -4.56 -23.78
C HIS A 143 -15.30 -3.52 -23.89
N ASN A 144 -14.99 -2.31 -24.40
CA ASN A 144 -15.95 -1.19 -24.53
C ASN A 144 -16.62 -0.83 -23.18
N LEU A 145 -15.85 -0.87 -22.09
CA LEU A 145 -16.31 -0.54 -20.72
C LEU A 145 -15.92 0.88 -20.28
N VAL A 146 -15.20 1.61 -21.12
CA VAL A 146 -14.90 3.03 -20.85
C VAL A 146 -16.16 3.86 -21.12
N PRO A 147 -16.62 4.68 -20.13
CA PRO A 147 -17.81 5.51 -20.35
C PRO A 147 -17.61 6.50 -21.51
N ASP A 148 -18.61 6.68 -22.37
CA ASP A 148 -18.54 7.57 -23.55
C ASP A 148 -18.23 9.03 -23.19
N SER A 149 -18.65 9.50 -22.01
CA SER A 149 -18.41 10.86 -21.53
C SER A 149 -17.05 11.06 -20.87
N ALA A 150 -16.31 9.98 -20.63
CA ALA A 150 -15.02 10.04 -19.94
C ALA A 150 -13.94 10.65 -20.85
N LEU A 151 -13.04 11.44 -20.25
CA LEU A 151 -11.89 12.04 -20.94
C LEU A 151 -10.56 11.78 -20.26
N SER A 152 -10.57 11.34 -19.00
CA SER A 152 -9.38 11.04 -18.22
C SER A 152 -9.74 10.12 -17.06
N PHE A 153 -8.74 9.74 -16.28
CA PHE A 153 -8.91 8.95 -15.06
C PHE A 153 -7.95 9.44 -13.97
N CYS A 154 -8.26 9.12 -12.71
CA CYS A 154 -7.39 9.36 -11.57
C CYS A 154 -7.72 8.39 -10.43
N THR A 155 -6.95 8.42 -9.33
CA THR A 155 -7.33 7.67 -8.12
C THR A 155 -8.55 8.29 -7.46
N ILE A 156 -9.17 7.55 -6.54
CA ILE A 156 -10.32 8.06 -5.75
C ILE A 156 -9.93 9.26 -4.89
N MET A 157 -8.72 9.29 -4.33
CA MET A 157 -8.24 10.41 -3.51
C MET A 157 -7.89 11.64 -4.35
N ASP A 158 -7.40 11.48 -5.57
CA ASP A 158 -7.20 12.59 -6.51
C ASP A 158 -8.55 13.14 -6.97
N TYR A 159 -9.52 12.26 -7.26
CA TYR A 159 -10.90 12.67 -7.56
C TYR A 159 -11.54 13.42 -6.37
N PHE A 160 -11.32 12.97 -5.14
CA PHE A 160 -11.79 13.68 -3.95
C PHE A 160 -11.23 15.11 -3.88
N GLY A 161 -9.93 15.28 -4.17
CA GLY A 161 -9.32 16.60 -4.30
C GLY A 161 -9.95 17.46 -5.39
N MET A 162 -10.27 16.88 -6.55
CA MET A 162 -11.01 17.56 -7.63
C MET A 162 -12.41 17.98 -7.17
N TYR A 163 -13.15 17.09 -6.54
CA TYR A 163 -14.49 17.34 -6.03
C TYR A 163 -14.52 18.53 -5.04
N LEU A 164 -13.60 18.54 -4.07
CA LEU A 164 -13.51 19.60 -3.07
C LEU A 164 -13.18 20.97 -3.67
N THR A 165 -12.43 21.01 -4.77
CA THR A 165 -11.89 22.25 -5.33
C THR A 165 -12.57 22.70 -6.62
N GLY A 166 -13.45 21.88 -7.20
CA GLY A 166 -14.09 22.13 -8.49
C GLY A 166 -13.13 22.05 -9.69
N ARG A 167 -11.98 21.36 -9.54
CA ARG A 167 -11.05 21.11 -10.67
C ARG A 167 -11.70 20.22 -11.71
N LYS A 168 -11.47 20.53 -12.99
CA LYS A 168 -12.00 19.74 -14.11
C LYS A 168 -11.02 18.70 -14.66
N LYS A 169 -9.71 18.89 -14.40
CA LYS A 169 -8.67 17.95 -14.84
C LYS A 169 -7.91 17.43 -13.64
N PRO A 170 -7.62 16.12 -13.60
CA PRO A 170 -6.82 15.54 -12.53
C PRO A 170 -5.37 16.04 -12.58
N LEU A 171 -4.83 16.34 -11.40
CA LEU A 171 -3.40 16.55 -11.16
C LEU A 171 -2.96 15.51 -10.13
N VAL A 172 -2.15 14.57 -10.55
CA VAL A 172 -1.78 13.38 -9.79
C VAL A 172 -0.33 13.50 -9.33
N HIS A 173 -0.07 13.20 -8.06
CA HIS A 173 1.31 13.13 -7.58
C HIS A 173 2.02 11.90 -8.16
N VAL A 174 3.35 11.99 -8.40
CA VAL A 174 4.17 10.89 -8.96
C VAL A 174 3.99 9.56 -8.22
N SER A 175 3.72 9.56 -6.91
CA SER A 175 3.46 8.34 -6.14
C SER A 175 2.22 7.58 -6.64
N ASN A 176 1.15 8.32 -6.95
CA ASN A 176 -0.09 7.75 -7.48
C ASN A 176 0.05 7.41 -8.96
N ALA A 177 0.72 8.27 -9.74
CA ALA A 177 0.99 8.02 -11.16
C ALA A 177 1.79 6.73 -11.38
N ALA A 178 2.81 6.48 -10.57
CA ALA A 178 3.58 5.23 -10.59
C ALA A 178 2.70 4.02 -10.25
N GLY A 179 1.72 4.19 -9.37
CA GLY A 179 0.75 3.16 -9.01
C GLY A 179 -0.18 2.73 -10.13
N PHE A 180 -0.34 3.52 -11.19
CA PHE A 180 -1.14 3.11 -12.36
C PHE A 180 -0.44 2.08 -13.25
N GLY A 181 0.88 1.90 -13.11
CA GLY A 181 1.71 1.13 -14.05
C GLY A 181 2.14 1.97 -15.26
N PHE A 182 2.97 1.41 -16.14
CA PHE A 182 3.54 2.10 -17.31
C PHE A 182 4.19 3.45 -16.96
N PHE A 183 4.86 3.51 -15.81
CA PHE A 183 5.50 4.71 -15.30
C PHE A 183 6.99 4.46 -15.06
N ASP A 184 7.83 5.23 -15.74
CA ASP A 184 9.28 5.23 -15.53
C ASP A 184 9.58 6.02 -14.25
N SER A 185 9.80 5.32 -13.15
CA SER A 185 10.08 5.94 -11.85
C SER A 185 11.39 6.73 -11.84
N HIS A 186 12.37 6.40 -12.70
CA HIS A 186 13.62 7.15 -12.79
C HIS A 186 13.43 8.48 -13.53
N LYS A 187 12.67 8.47 -14.64
CA LYS A 187 12.33 9.68 -15.39
C LYS A 187 11.16 10.47 -14.81
N MET A 188 10.39 9.87 -13.89
CA MET A 188 9.17 10.42 -13.29
C MET A 188 8.09 10.77 -14.35
N CYS A 189 7.89 9.90 -15.33
CA CYS A 189 6.89 10.08 -16.39
C CYS A 189 6.31 8.76 -16.90
N PHE A 190 5.13 8.83 -17.51
CA PHE A 190 4.52 7.69 -18.18
C PHE A 190 5.31 7.23 -19.40
N GLU A 191 5.36 5.93 -19.63
CA GLU A 191 5.98 5.30 -20.80
C GLU A 191 5.02 5.35 -22.01
N LYS A 192 4.87 6.55 -22.57
CA LYS A 192 3.85 6.87 -23.58
C LYS A 192 3.93 6.02 -24.85
N GLU A 193 5.13 5.65 -25.26
CA GLU A 193 5.35 4.81 -26.45
C GLU A 193 4.76 3.41 -26.22
N LYS A 194 5.07 2.79 -25.09
CA LYS A 194 4.54 1.46 -24.72
C LYS A 194 3.03 1.49 -24.51
N LEU A 195 2.49 2.59 -23.97
CA LEU A 195 1.04 2.78 -23.86
C LEU A 195 0.36 2.84 -25.21
N ALA A 196 0.94 3.56 -26.18
CA ALA A 196 0.43 3.62 -27.54
C ALA A 196 0.47 2.24 -28.23
N GLU A 197 1.50 1.43 -28.00
CA GLU A 197 1.59 0.04 -28.49
C GLU A 197 0.45 -0.85 -27.93
N MET A 198 -0.03 -0.55 -26.70
CA MET A 198 -1.17 -1.23 -26.09
C MET A 198 -2.53 -0.65 -26.47
N GLY A 199 -2.55 0.36 -27.37
CA GLY A 199 -3.78 0.99 -27.86
C GLY A 199 -4.34 2.10 -26.96
N VAL A 200 -3.56 2.63 -26.03
CA VAL A 200 -3.97 3.73 -25.15
C VAL A 200 -3.67 5.07 -25.83
N ASP A 201 -4.68 5.92 -25.96
CA ASP A 201 -4.47 7.33 -26.31
C ASP A 201 -3.86 8.06 -25.09
N VAL A 202 -2.66 8.58 -25.28
CA VAL A 202 -1.91 9.28 -24.21
C VAL A 202 -2.59 10.57 -23.71
N ASN A 203 -3.57 11.09 -24.42
CA ASN A 203 -4.36 12.24 -23.98
C ASN A 203 -5.28 11.91 -22.77
N TRP A 204 -5.51 10.62 -22.48
CA TRP A 204 -6.24 10.17 -21.29
C TRP A 204 -5.44 10.32 -20.01
N LEU A 205 -4.11 10.40 -20.10
CA LEU A 205 -3.24 10.45 -18.94
C LEU A 205 -3.47 11.74 -18.15
N PRO A 206 -3.53 11.67 -16.80
CA PRO A 206 -3.59 12.85 -15.96
C PRO A 206 -2.29 13.64 -16.01
N ASP A 207 -2.36 14.94 -15.68
CA ASP A 207 -1.18 15.74 -15.40
C ASP A 207 -0.47 15.22 -14.14
N VAL A 208 0.88 15.27 -14.14
CA VAL A 208 1.69 14.72 -13.04
C VAL A 208 2.52 15.82 -12.37
N CYS A 209 2.56 15.82 -11.03
CA CYS A 209 3.43 16.68 -10.24
C CYS A 209 4.35 15.86 -9.32
N THR A 210 5.50 16.43 -8.95
CA THR A 210 6.52 15.79 -8.08
C THR A 210 6.53 16.29 -6.65
N GLY A 211 5.77 17.34 -6.35
CA GLY A 211 5.68 17.96 -5.03
C GLY A 211 4.23 18.06 -4.56
N ILE A 212 4.06 18.57 -3.36
CA ILE A 212 2.73 18.88 -2.81
C ILE A 212 2.24 20.20 -3.41
N GLU A 213 1.34 20.09 -4.39
CA GLU A 213 0.78 21.23 -5.10
C GLU A 213 -0.57 21.65 -4.49
N LYS A 214 -0.89 22.94 -4.58
CA LYS A 214 -2.19 23.46 -4.22
C LYS A 214 -3.20 23.14 -5.33
N LEU A 215 -4.23 22.35 -5.03
CA LEU A 215 -5.34 22.04 -5.96
C LEU A 215 -6.35 23.20 -6.04
N GLY A 216 -6.61 23.85 -4.92
CA GLY A 216 -7.62 24.89 -4.77
C GLY A 216 -7.97 25.10 -3.30
N THR A 217 -9.22 25.48 -3.04
CA THR A 217 -9.70 25.69 -1.68
C THR A 217 -11.05 25.01 -1.45
N TYR A 218 -11.27 24.49 -0.24
CA TYR A 218 -12.55 23.99 0.24
C TYR A 218 -12.94 24.71 1.53
N ARG A 219 -14.10 25.39 1.56
CA ARG A 219 -14.56 26.20 2.69
C ARG A 219 -13.45 27.16 3.21
N GLY A 220 -12.67 27.75 2.31
CA GLY A 220 -11.58 28.68 2.62
C GLY A 220 -10.26 28.03 3.05
N ARG A 221 -10.14 26.70 3.11
CA ARG A 221 -8.92 25.94 3.45
C ARG A 221 -8.21 25.48 2.18
N THR A 222 -6.89 25.55 2.19
CA THR A 222 -6.09 25.05 1.05
C THR A 222 -6.17 23.51 0.98
N VAL A 223 -6.57 22.97 -0.17
CA VAL A 223 -6.51 21.54 -0.47
C VAL A 223 -5.28 21.28 -1.29
N THR A 224 -4.53 20.22 -0.95
CA THR A 224 -3.31 19.83 -1.65
C THR A 224 -3.50 18.56 -2.47
N THR A 225 -2.58 18.29 -3.41
CA THR A 225 -2.51 17.03 -4.16
C THR A 225 -2.45 15.85 -3.20
N ALA A 226 -3.12 14.76 -3.56
CA ALA A 226 -3.08 13.52 -2.83
C ALA A 226 -1.75 12.78 -3.06
N ILE A 227 -1.21 12.13 -2.03
CA ILE A 227 -0.05 11.25 -2.12
C ILE A 227 -0.47 9.82 -1.80
N GLY A 228 0.28 8.84 -2.29
CA GLY A 228 0.01 7.42 -2.00
C GLY A 228 0.07 7.09 -0.51
N ASP A 229 -0.71 6.10 -0.08
CA ASP A 229 -0.81 5.67 1.32
C ASP A 229 0.54 5.23 1.92
N ASN A 230 1.37 4.53 1.14
CA ASN A 230 2.72 4.12 1.55
C ASN A 230 3.61 5.33 1.83
N GLN A 231 3.59 6.34 0.95
CA GLN A 231 4.34 7.57 1.11
C GLN A 231 3.82 8.40 2.27
N ALA A 232 2.50 8.48 2.42
CA ALA A 232 1.87 9.18 3.55
C ALA A 232 2.21 8.52 4.89
N SER A 233 2.19 7.18 4.94
CA SER A 233 2.55 6.40 6.13
C SER A 233 4.01 6.64 6.53
N PHE A 234 4.94 6.61 5.56
CA PHE A 234 6.35 6.90 5.83
C PHE A 234 6.52 8.34 6.33
N LEU A 235 5.93 9.32 5.64
CA LEU A 235 6.00 10.73 6.02
C LEU A 235 5.46 10.99 7.42
N GLY A 236 4.36 10.34 7.78
CA GLY A 236 3.73 10.44 9.10
C GLY A 236 4.56 9.81 10.23
N ALA A 237 5.29 8.73 9.95
CA ALA A 237 6.07 7.99 10.92
C ALA A 237 7.52 8.48 11.06
N ALA A 238 8.14 8.90 9.96
CA ALA A 238 9.58 9.19 9.86
C ALA A 238 9.91 10.61 9.34
N GLY A 239 8.89 11.34 8.83
CA GLY A 239 9.16 12.63 8.20
C GLY A 239 9.79 12.49 6.81
N ASP A 240 10.60 13.47 6.40
CA ASP A 240 11.30 13.53 5.12
C ASP A 240 12.84 13.38 5.25
N GLU A 241 13.29 12.77 6.35
CA GLU A 241 14.69 12.54 6.65
C GLU A 241 15.21 11.23 6.01
N GLU A 242 16.37 11.31 5.34
CA GLU A 242 16.95 10.18 4.59
C GLU A 242 17.64 9.11 5.47
N ASN A 243 17.90 9.39 6.74
CA ASN A 243 18.65 8.48 7.64
C ASN A 243 17.75 7.64 8.56
N ILE A 244 16.45 7.58 8.26
CA ILE A 244 15.50 6.82 9.06
C ILE A 244 15.10 5.56 8.31
N LEU A 245 15.31 4.40 8.95
CA LEU A 245 14.78 3.12 8.51
C LEU A 245 13.44 2.87 9.21
N LEU A 246 12.37 2.87 8.44
CA LEU A 246 11.04 2.49 8.94
C LEU A 246 10.84 0.99 8.76
N VAL A 247 10.58 0.29 9.84
CA VAL A 247 10.20 -1.14 9.85
C VAL A 247 8.72 -1.24 10.18
N ASN A 248 7.96 -1.77 9.25
CA ASN A 248 6.53 -2.07 9.44
C ASN A 248 6.34 -3.60 9.47
N MET A 249 5.78 -4.10 10.58
CA MET A 249 5.57 -5.52 10.79
C MET A 249 4.08 -5.81 11.00
N GLY A 250 3.44 -6.26 9.95
CA GLY A 250 2.08 -6.79 9.96
C GLY A 250 2.08 -8.29 9.62
N THR A 251 1.10 -8.78 8.87
CA THR A 251 1.08 -10.14 8.30
C THR A 251 2.34 -10.37 7.45
N GLY A 252 2.66 -9.44 6.54
CA GLY A 252 3.98 -9.33 5.92
C GLY A 252 4.89 -8.38 6.71
N GLY A 253 6.16 -8.28 6.30
CA GLY A 253 7.12 -7.30 6.78
C GLY A 253 7.50 -6.31 5.69
N GLN A 254 7.77 -5.06 6.04
CA GLN A 254 8.31 -4.08 5.11
C GLN A 254 9.37 -3.23 5.80
N ILE A 255 10.48 -3.04 5.12
CA ILE A 255 11.43 -1.98 5.47
C ILE A 255 11.32 -0.87 4.44
N SER A 256 11.52 0.35 4.87
CA SER A 256 11.50 1.50 3.98
C SER A 256 12.50 2.54 4.42
N VAL A 257 13.20 3.15 3.46
CA VAL A 257 14.13 4.26 3.67
C VAL A 257 13.96 5.29 2.58
N LEU A 258 14.11 6.56 2.92
CA LEU A 258 14.06 7.64 1.96
C LEU A 258 15.45 7.84 1.33
N SER A 259 15.47 8.00 0.00
CA SER A 259 16.71 8.26 -0.77
C SER A 259 16.50 9.37 -1.78
N SER A 260 17.51 10.21 -1.97
CA SER A 260 17.59 11.17 -3.07
C SER A 260 18.02 10.50 -4.40
N GLN A 261 18.54 9.27 -4.35
CA GLN A 261 19.01 8.54 -5.52
C GLN A 261 18.07 7.39 -5.85
N TYR A 262 17.82 7.19 -7.15
CA TYR A 262 17.11 6.01 -7.65
C TYR A 262 17.97 4.76 -7.44
N PHE A 263 17.37 3.73 -6.88
CA PHE A 263 17.98 2.41 -6.75
C PHE A 263 16.91 1.35 -7.01
N SER A 264 17.23 0.37 -7.83
CA SER A 264 16.44 -0.85 -7.94
C SER A 264 17.38 -2.05 -7.89
N GLY A 265 17.04 -3.03 -7.09
CA GLY A 265 17.83 -4.25 -6.90
C GLY A 265 16.93 -5.38 -6.47
N ASP A 266 17.52 -6.57 -6.27
CA ASP A 266 16.77 -7.76 -5.90
C ASP A 266 15.96 -7.53 -4.62
N GLY A 267 14.64 -7.53 -4.74
CA GLY A 267 13.72 -7.36 -3.62
C GLY A 267 13.50 -5.92 -3.16
N ILE A 268 14.21 -4.93 -3.72
CA ILE A 268 14.03 -3.50 -3.40
C ILE A 268 13.31 -2.79 -4.55
N GLU A 269 12.23 -2.11 -4.23
CA GLU A 269 11.42 -1.29 -5.13
C GLU A 269 11.63 0.19 -4.82
N ALA A 270 12.01 0.99 -5.83
CA ALA A 270 12.08 2.43 -5.71
C ALA A 270 10.73 3.06 -6.07
N ARG A 271 10.02 3.56 -5.07
CA ARG A 271 8.72 4.22 -5.22
C ARG A 271 8.91 5.73 -5.24
N PRO A 272 8.40 6.44 -6.26
CA PRO A 272 8.46 7.90 -6.27
C PRO A 272 7.92 8.53 -4.99
N PHE A 273 8.64 9.52 -4.48
CA PHE A 273 8.33 10.27 -3.26
C PHE A 273 8.32 11.77 -3.55
N LEU A 274 8.10 12.58 -2.51
CA LEU A 274 8.08 14.05 -2.61
C LEU A 274 9.40 14.59 -3.15
N ASN A 275 9.33 15.68 -3.94
CA ASN A 275 10.48 16.44 -4.40
C ASN A 275 11.53 15.59 -5.15
N ARG A 276 11.05 14.64 -5.98
CA ARG A 276 11.87 13.72 -6.78
C ARG A 276 12.76 12.80 -5.96
N LYS A 277 12.47 12.58 -4.69
CA LYS A 277 13.06 11.52 -3.87
C LYS A 277 12.37 10.19 -4.14
N TYR A 278 12.90 9.13 -3.54
CA TYR A 278 12.40 7.76 -3.64
C TYR A 278 12.23 7.14 -2.27
N LEU A 279 11.12 6.46 -2.08
CA LEU A 279 10.95 5.53 -0.97
C LEU A 279 11.44 4.16 -1.45
N LEU A 280 12.62 3.77 -1.00
CA LEU A 280 13.15 2.43 -1.24
C LEU A 280 12.46 1.48 -0.26
N ALA A 281 11.78 0.47 -0.79
CA ALA A 281 11.00 -0.45 0.01
C ALA A 281 11.36 -1.89 -0.29
N GLY A 282 11.73 -2.66 0.73
CA GLY A 282 11.85 -4.10 0.72
C GLY A 282 10.69 -4.73 1.47
N ALA A 283 10.11 -5.81 0.96
CA ALA A 283 8.94 -6.42 1.58
C ALA A 283 9.06 -7.95 1.66
N SER A 284 8.86 -8.48 2.88
CA SER A 284 8.68 -9.90 3.16
C SER A 284 7.20 -10.28 3.04
N LEU A 285 6.92 -11.40 2.39
CA LEU A 285 5.57 -11.93 2.26
C LEU A 285 5.07 -12.57 3.56
N CYS A 286 5.97 -13.03 4.42
CA CYS A 286 5.68 -13.76 5.64
C CYS A 286 6.31 -13.12 6.89
N GLY A 287 5.99 -11.86 7.17
CA GLY A 287 6.45 -11.15 8.36
C GLY A 287 5.87 -11.74 9.65
N GLY A 288 4.97 -11.02 10.32
CA GLY A 288 4.30 -11.47 11.53
C GLY A 288 3.50 -12.77 11.37
N LYS A 289 3.13 -13.13 10.13
CA LYS A 289 2.51 -14.42 9.81
C LYS A 289 3.37 -15.61 10.24
N ALA A 290 4.70 -15.52 10.11
CA ALA A 290 5.59 -16.61 10.54
C ALA A 290 5.44 -16.91 12.04
N TYR A 291 5.37 -15.85 12.86
CA TYR A 291 5.17 -16.00 14.29
C TYR A 291 3.75 -16.48 14.64
N ALA A 292 2.76 -16.01 13.88
CA ALA A 292 1.38 -16.47 14.02
C ALA A 292 1.20 -17.95 13.66
N LEU A 293 1.90 -18.46 12.65
CA LEU A 293 1.89 -19.90 12.31
C LEU A 293 2.47 -20.74 13.45
N LEU A 294 3.55 -20.29 14.08
CA LEU A 294 4.12 -20.99 15.25
C LEU A 294 3.15 -20.95 16.45
N GLU A 295 2.47 -19.82 16.66
CA GLU A 295 1.44 -19.70 17.69
C GLU A 295 0.28 -20.69 17.46
N GLN A 296 -0.21 -20.75 16.23
CA GLN A 296 -1.28 -21.71 15.86
C GLN A 296 -0.84 -23.16 16.11
N PHE A 297 0.42 -23.49 15.79
CA PHE A 297 0.97 -24.81 16.07
C PHE A 297 0.93 -25.14 17.57
N PHE A 298 1.45 -24.27 18.43
CA PHE A 298 1.42 -24.49 19.88
C PHE A 298 0.00 -24.47 20.44
N ARG A 299 -0.84 -23.56 20.00
CA ARG A 299 -2.24 -23.46 20.44
C ARG A 299 -3.04 -24.72 20.11
N LYS A 300 -2.81 -25.31 18.93
CA LYS A 300 -3.45 -26.58 18.56
C LYS A 300 -3.06 -27.71 19.50
N ILE A 301 -1.77 -27.82 19.86
CA ILE A 301 -1.29 -28.84 20.81
C ILE A 301 -1.94 -28.63 22.20
N VAL A 302 -1.96 -27.41 22.70
CA VAL A 302 -2.55 -27.09 24.02
C VAL A 302 -4.06 -27.41 24.01
N LYS A 303 -4.78 -27.05 22.95
CA LYS A 303 -6.19 -27.34 22.79
C LYS A 303 -6.48 -28.85 22.84
N GLU A 304 -5.72 -29.65 22.08
CA GLU A 304 -5.86 -31.10 22.07
C GLU A 304 -5.55 -31.73 23.43
N ALA A 305 -4.56 -31.20 24.14
CA ALA A 305 -4.13 -31.74 25.43
C ALA A 305 -5.05 -31.34 26.61
N THR A 306 -5.66 -30.17 26.58
CA THR A 306 -6.35 -29.56 27.72
C THR A 306 -7.85 -29.27 27.47
N GLY A 307 -8.30 -29.31 26.21
CA GLY A 307 -9.62 -28.84 25.80
C GLY A 307 -9.78 -27.30 25.84
N GLN A 308 -8.75 -26.55 26.21
CA GLN A 308 -8.80 -25.09 26.31
C GLN A 308 -8.13 -24.43 25.12
N GLU A 309 -8.78 -23.42 24.57
CA GLU A 309 -8.23 -22.61 23.47
C GLU A 309 -8.03 -21.17 23.94
N GLN A 310 -6.78 -20.72 23.94
CA GLN A 310 -6.41 -19.34 24.29
C GLN A 310 -5.18 -18.90 23.49
N PRO A 311 -5.04 -17.58 23.18
CA PRO A 311 -3.85 -17.05 22.56
C PRO A 311 -2.59 -17.24 23.40
N LEU A 312 -1.51 -17.72 22.80
CA LEU A 312 -0.26 -18.05 23.50
C LEU A 312 0.86 -17.01 23.32
N TYR A 313 0.62 -15.89 22.64
CA TYR A 313 1.66 -14.89 22.36
C TYR A 313 2.44 -14.43 23.59
N LYS A 314 1.79 -14.21 24.74
CA LYS A 314 2.48 -13.82 25.99
C LYS A 314 3.42 -14.91 26.52
N VAL A 315 3.02 -16.17 26.36
CA VAL A 315 3.84 -17.32 26.76
C VAL A 315 5.02 -17.45 25.82
N MET A 316 4.78 -17.35 24.51
CA MET A 316 5.80 -17.41 23.48
C MET A 316 6.82 -16.27 23.59
N GLU A 317 6.38 -15.06 23.95
CA GLU A 317 7.29 -13.93 24.22
C GLU A 317 8.26 -14.26 25.35
N LYS A 318 7.76 -14.82 26.47
CA LYS A 318 8.62 -15.27 27.57
C LYS A 318 9.60 -16.36 27.12
N MET A 319 9.10 -17.36 26.37
CA MET A 319 9.94 -18.42 25.81
C MET A 319 11.02 -17.87 24.88
N ALA A 320 10.67 -16.94 23.99
CA ALA A 320 11.62 -16.31 23.07
C ALA A 320 12.74 -15.56 23.81
N ARG A 321 12.45 -14.90 24.92
CA ARG A 321 13.46 -14.25 25.78
C ARG A 321 14.43 -15.28 26.35
N THR A 322 13.90 -16.39 26.90
CA THR A 322 14.72 -17.50 27.40
C THR A 322 15.58 -18.12 26.28
N GLY A 323 14.96 -18.39 25.11
CA GLY A 323 15.66 -18.92 23.95
C GLY A 323 16.78 -18.01 23.45
N ARG A 324 16.57 -16.68 23.46
CA ARG A 324 17.62 -15.69 23.13
C ARG A 324 18.81 -15.84 24.07
N ASP A 325 18.57 -15.90 25.37
CA ASP A 325 19.64 -15.96 26.39
C ASP A 325 20.43 -17.27 26.25
N GLN A 326 19.75 -18.42 26.11
CA GLN A 326 20.37 -19.71 25.85
C GLN A 326 21.17 -19.74 24.52
N ASN A 327 20.62 -19.11 23.47
CA ASN A 327 21.26 -19.05 22.16
C ASN A 327 22.54 -18.20 22.17
N SER A 328 22.64 -17.20 23.06
CA SER A 328 23.84 -16.34 23.20
C SER A 328 25.05 -17.12 23.67
N GLU A 329 24.85 -18.17 24.46
CA GLU A 329 25.92 -19.01 25.04
C GLU A 329 26.36 -20.16 24.10
N ARG A 330 25.60 -20.45 23.02
CA ARG A 330 25.90 -21.55 22.10
C ARG A 330 26.85 -21.13 20.97
N THR A 331 27.60 -22.09 20.45
CA THR A 331 28.40 -21.93 19.22
C THR A 331 27.48 -21.78 18.01
N GLU A 332 27.94 -21.11 16.97
CA GLU A 332 27.14 -20.83 15.75
C GLU A 332 26.56 -22.10 15.10
N SER A 333 27.28 -23.21 15.13
CA SER A 333 26.80 -24.49 14.59
C SER A 333 25.68 -25.15 15.38
N ARG A 334 25.43 -24.69 16.61
CA ARG A 334 24.37 -25.20 17.50
C ARG A 334 23.23 -24.20 17.71
N LYS A 335 23.23 -23.10 16.96
CA LYS A 335 22.14 -22.13 16.95
C LYS A 335 21.13 -22.53 15.90
N ILE A 336 19.86 -22.70 16.30
CA ILE A 336 18.77 -22.93 15.35
C ILE A 336 18.71 -21.78 14.33
N LYS A 337 18.60 -22.14 13.06
CA LYS A 337 18.36 -21.17 11.98
C LYS A 337 16.99 -21.41 11.38
N VAL A 338 16.20 -20.34 11.30
CA VAL A 338 14.87 -20.37 10.71
C VAL A 338 14.85 -19.39 9.53
N GLU A 339 14.49 -19.88 8.36
CA GLU A 339 14.15 -19.07 7.21
C GLU A 339 12.62 -18.93 7.18
N THR A 340 12.13 -17.70 7.27
CA THR A 340 10.69 -17.41 7.43
C THR A 340 9.94 -17.23 6.12
N THR A 341 10.54 -17.59 5.01
CA THR A 341 9.97 -17.49 3.65
C THR A 341 8.88 -18.55 3.38
N PHE A 342 7.93 -18.75 4.31
CA PHE A 342 6.89 -19.78 4.19
C PHE A 342 5.92 -19.56 3.02
N ASP A 343 5.79 -18.33 2.53
CA ASP A 343 4.98 -17.97 1.37
C ASP A 343 5.85 -17.58 0.15
N GLY A 344 7.12 -18.00 0.12
CA GLY A 344 8.09 -17.56 -0.86
C GLY A 344 8.59 -16.13 -0.64
N THR A 345 9.23 -15.58 -1.66
CA THR A 345 9.61 -14.18 -1.76
C THR A 345 9.04 -13.57 -3.04
N ARG A 346 9.10 -12.24 -3.20
CA ARG A 346 8.67 -11.59 -4.45
C ARG A 346 9.53 -11.97 -5.64
N VAL A 347 10.81 -12.33 -5.40
CA VAL A 347 11.78 -12.71 -6.44
C VAL A 347 11.71 -14.22 -6.70
N GLU A 348 11.53 -15.02 -5.65
CA GLU A 348 11.47 -16.48 -5.69
C GLU A 348 10.15 -16.96 -5.05
N PRO A 349 9.02 -16.96 -5.80
CA PRO A 349 7.71 -17.36 -5.26
C PRO A 349 7.64 -18.80 -4.74
N GLU A 350 8.45 -19.70 -5.32
CA GLU A 350 8.51 -21.13 -4.95
C GLU A 350 9.44 -21.42 -3.75
N LYS A 351 10.11 -20.39 -3.22
CA LYS A 351 10.98 -20.56 -2.05
C LYS A 351 10.13 -20.91 -0.84
N SER A 352 10.57 -21.92 -0.07
CA SER A 352 9.90 -22.33 1.16
C SER A 352 10.71 -21.98 2.40
N GLY A 353 10.04 -21.82 3.52
CA GLY A 353 10.69 -21.65 4.81
C GLY A 353 11.41 -22.92 5.24
N SER A 354 12.44 -22.79 6.06
CA SER A 354 13.23 -23.91 6.57
C SER A 354 13.65 -23.73 8.03
N ILE A 355 13.85 -24.84 8.71
CA ILE A 355 14.45 -24.88 10.05
C ILE A 355 15.66 -25.79 9.98
N THR A 356 16.83 -25.26 10.25
CA THR A 356 18.10 -25.98 10.12
C THR A 356 18.96 -25.90 11.37
N GLN A 357 20.06 -26.66 11.42
CA GLN A 357 20.98 -26.74 12.57
C GLN A 357 20.32 -27.22 13.86
N MET A 358 19.26 -28.04 13.74
CA MET A 358 18.63 -28.65 14.91
C MET A 358 19.48 -29.74 15.53
N CYS A 359 19.53 -29.74 16.85
CA CYS A 359 20.17 -30.78 17.67
C CYS A 359 19.36 -30.99 18.95
N SER A 360 19.69 -32.00 19.75
CA SER A 360 18.97 -32.30 20.99
C SER A 360 18.96 -31.15 22.01
N GLU A 361 19.94 -30.27 21.96
CA GLU A 361 20.07 -29.14 22.89
C GLU A 361 19.23 -27.91 22.52
N ASN A 362 18.83 -27.80 21.23
CA ASN A 362 18.08 -26.65 20.74
C ASN A 362 16.69 -27.02 20.18
N PHE A 363 16.28 -28.26 20.36
CA PHE A 363 14.94 -28.70 19.98
C PHE A 363 13.93 -28.42 21.10
N THR A 364 13.78 -27.15 21.44
CA THR A 364 12.93 -26.65 22.54
C THR A 364 11.95 -25.59 22.06
N PRO A 365 10.78 -25.44 22.70
CA PRO A 365 9.82 -24.37 22.37
C PRO A 365 10.45 -22.97 22.44
N GLU A 366 11.36 -22.75 23.39
CA GLU A 366 12.11 -21.50 23.57
C GLU A 366 12.95 -21.16 22.36
N ASP A 367 13.70 -22.15 21.85
CA ASP A 367 14.54 -21.99 20.67
C ASP A 367 13.70 -21.77 19.40
N PHE A 368 12.58 -22.45 19.26
CA PHE A 368 11.66 -22.21 18.13
C PHE A 368 11.08 -20.81 18.17
N CYS A 369 10.59 -20.34 19.32
CA CYS A 369 10.07 -18.98 19.46
C CYS A 369 11.12 -17.93 19.12
N TYR A 370 12.33 -18.06 19.64
CA TYR A 370 13.42 -17.15 19.34
C TYR A 370 13.91 -17.27 17.89
N GLY A 371 14.05 -18.51 17.38
CA GLY A 371 14.49 -18.79 16.02
C GLY A 371 13.60 -18.14 14.96
N VAL A 372 12.28 -18.21 15.10
CA VAL A 372 11.35 -17.56 14.18
C VAL A 372 11.48 -16.04 14.24
N LEU A 373 11.53 -15.43 15.43
CA LEU A 373 11.73 -13.96 15.55
C LEU A 373 13.07 -13.52 14.96
N LYS A 374 14.13 -14.29 15.18
CA LYS A 374 15.44 -14.03 14.59
C LYS A 374 15.42 -14.19 13.06
N GLY A 375 14.72 -15.20 12.55
CA GLY A 375 14.55 -15.43 11.12
C GLY A 375 13.85 -14.26 10.44
N MET A 376 12.74 -13.77 11.01
CA MET A 376 12.03 -12.57 10.53
C MET A 376 12.95 -11.34 10.50
N SER A 377 13.73 -11.12 11.56
CA SER A 377 14.67 -10.01 11.62
C SER A 377 15.81 -10.16 10.62
N THR A 378 16.30 -11.39 10.42
CA THR A 378 17.37 -11.67 9.45
C THR A 378 16.91 -11.45 8.03
N GLU A 379 15.69 -11.85 7.67
CA GLU A 379 15.10 -11.60 6.36
C GLU A 379 15.03 -10.11 6.05
N LEU A 380 14.54 -9.29 7.01
CA LEU A 380 14.50 -7.83 6.85
C LEU A 380 15.89 -7.19 6.78
N TYR A 381 16.87 -7.74 7.51
CA TYR A 381 18.25 -7.24 7.48
C TYR A 381 18.97 -7.53 6.16
N GLN A 382 18.57 -8.58 5.46
CA GLN A 382 19.16 -8.98 4.17
C GLN A 382 18.58 -8.21 2.98
N MET A 383 17.47 -7.50 3.17
CA MET A 383 16.89 -6.58 2.20
C MET A 383 17.63 -5.24 2.18
#